data_7a6df5e7b9c416d4866f137dfefe086f
#
_entry.id   7a6df5e7b9c416d4866f137dfefe086f
#
_cell.length_a   1.000
_cell.length_b   1.000
_cell.length_c   1.000
_cell.angle_alpha   90.00
_cell.angle_beta   90.00
_cell.angle_gamma   90.00
#
_symmetry.space_group_name_H-M   'P 1'
#
loop_
_entity.id
_entity.type
_entity.pdbx_description
1 polymer ?
#
loop_
_entity_poly.entity_id
_entity_poly.type
_entity_poly.pdbx_seq_one_letter_code
_entity_poly.pdbx_strand_id
1 'polypeptide(L)'
;MPKTTPEQNKALVLEAFDTLFNKRDYAAAARFWSDRYIQHSAHIAPGRAGLFDLIRSLPQTLRYENQLILAEGDYVIAHGRFSNLGRPAAWIAADIVRIEDGKLA
;
A
#
# COMPACT_ATOMS: atom_id res chain seq x y z
N MET A 1 -10.53 17.75 -10.61
CA MET A 1 -10.99 16.36 -10.66
C MET A 1 -12.00 16.11 -9.56
N PRO A 2 -13.12 15.46 -9.85
CA PRO A 2 -14.04 15.06 -8.79
C PRO A 2 -13.35 14.07 -7.85
N LYS A 3 -13.69 14.15 -6.58
CA LYS A 3 -13.18 13.20 -5.60
C LYS A 3 -13.69 11.80 -5.89
N THR A 4 -12.85 10.82 -5.64
CA THR A 4 -13.24 9.42 -5.70
C THR A 4 -14.16 9.08 -4.52
N THR A 5 -15.05 8.12 -4.73
CA THR A 5 -15.94 7.63 -3.68
C THR A 5 -15.17 6.70 -2.72
N PRO A 6 -15.69 6.47 -1.49
CA PRO A 6 -15.09 5.48 -0.60
C PRO A 6 -14.94 4.10 -1.24
N GLU A 7 -15.92 3.66 -2.03
CA GLU A 7 -15.85 2.37 -2.72
C GLU A 7 -14.73 2.35 -3.77
N GLN A 8 -14.57 3.44 -4.53
CA GLN A 8 -13.48 3.58 -5.47
C GLN A 8 -12.12 3.60 -4.76
N ASN A 9 -12.05 4.26 -3.61
CA ASN A 9 -10.83 4.34 -2.82
C ASN A 9 -10.41 2.96 -2.29
N LYS A 10 -11.35 2.15 -1.83
CA LYS A 10 -11.07 0.77 -1.41
C LYS A 10 -10.50 -0.05 -2.57
N ALA A 11 -11.13 0.00 -3.73
CA ALA A 11 -10.67 -0.72 -4.91
C ALA A 11 -9.28 -0.26 -5.33
N LEU A 12 -9.02 1.04 -5.28
CA LEU A 12 -7.72 1.63 -5.60
C LEU A 12 -6.61 1.09 -4.69
N VAL A 13 -6.84 1.08 -3.38
CA VAL A 13 -5.85 0.59 -2.41
C VAL A 13 -5.59 -0.90 -2.59
N LEU A 14 -6.63 -1.70 -2.80
CA LEU A 14 -6.46 -3.14 -3.05
C LEU A 14 -5.60 -3.40 -4.29
N GLU A 15 -5.87 -2.69 -5.37
CA GLU A 15 -5.11 -2.83 -6.60
C GLU A 15 -3.67 -2.35 -6.43
N ALA A 16 -3.48 -1.21 -5.75
CA ALA A 16 -2.15 -0.66 -5.50
C ALA A 16 -1.30 -1.62 -4.66
N PHE A 17 -1.87 -2.17 -3.60
CA PHE A 17 -1.16 -3.11 -2.74
C PHE A 17 -0.83 -4.41 -3.46
N ASP A 18 -1.75 -4.94 -4.24
CA ASP A 18 -1.48 -6.13 -5.03
C ASP A 18 -0.36 -5.89 -6.05
N THR A 19 -0.38 -4.75 -6.72
CA THR A 19 0.63 -4.39 -7.71
C THR A 19 2.01 -4.25 -7.09
N LEU A 20 2.11 -3.60 -5.93
CA LEU A 20 3.42 -3.39 -5.28
C LEU A 20 3.90 -4.63 -4.53
N PHE A 21 3.06 -5.24 -3.69
CA PHE A 21 3.50 -6.30 -2.79
C PHE A 21 3.52 -7.67 -3.44
N ASN A 22 2.52 -7.99 -4.25
CA ASN A 22 2.38 -9.32 -4.86
C ASN A 22 3.03 -9.40 -6.24
N LYS A 23 2.72 -8.45 -7.11
CA LYS A 23 3.25 -8.45 -8.48
C LYS A 23 4.65 -7.87 -8.58
N ARG A 24 5.04 -7.02 -7.64
CA ARG A 24 6.34 -6.34 -7.64
C ARG A 24 6.56 -5.49 -8.90
N ASP A 25 5.49 -4.98 -9.48
CA ASP A 25 5.56 -4.11 -10.65
C ASP A 25 5.71 -2.66 -10.19
N TYR A 26 6.95 -2.23 -10.00
CA TYR A 26 7.25 -0.90 -9.47
C TYR A 26 6.85 0.22 -10.43
N ALA A 27 6.96 0.01 -11.73
CA ALA A 27 6.56 1.00 -12.72
C ALA A 27 5.05 1.23 -12.68
N ALA A 28 4.25 0.16 -12.60
CA ALA A 28 2.81 0.26 -12.47
C ALA A 28 2.42 0.81 -11.09
N ALA A 29 3.09 0.37 -10.02
CA ALA A 29 2.83 0.85 -8.67
C ALA A 29 3.05 2.36 -8.54
N ALA A 30 4.03 2.91 -9.23
CA ALA A 30 4.32 4.34 -9.19
C ALA A 30 3.13 5.20 -9.64
N ARG A 31 2.18 4.64 -10.39
CA ARG A 31 0.97 5.34 -10.80
C ARG A 31 -0.05 5.46 -9.69
N PHE A 32 -0.01 4.56 -8.70
CA PHE A 32 -0.94 4.54 -7.57
C PHE A 32 -0.47 5.40 -6.42
N TRP A 33 0.84 5.55 -6.21
CA TRP A 33 1.40 6.39 -5.16
C TRP A 33 1.73 7.78 -5.70
N SER A 34 1.26 8.81 -4.97
CA SER A 34 1.61 10.19 -5.28
C SER A 34 3.12 10.39 -5.13
N ASP A 35 3.71 11.24 -5.96
CA ASP A 35 5.09 11.67 -5.79
C ASP A 35 5.28 12.52 -4.52
N ARG A 36 4.16 13.00 -3.95
CA ARG A 36 4.12 13.71 -2.66
C ARG A 36 3.76 12.81 -1.50
N TYR A 37 3.80 11.49 -1.70
CA TYR A 37 3.47 10.50 -0.67
C TYR A 37 4.32 10.71 0.58
N ILE A 38 3.67 10.74 1.74
CA ILE A 38 4.33 10.89 3.04
C ILE A 38 4.29 9.54 3.76
N GLN A 39 5.48 9.04 4.13
CA GLN A 39 5.59 7.81 4.89
C GLN A 39 5.78 8.13 6.36
N HIS A 40 4.84 7.67 7.20
CA HIS A 40 4.86 7.93 8.63
C HIS A 40 5.51 6.83 9.46
N SER A 41 5.86 5.71 8.85
CA SER A 41 6.50 4.62 9.57
C SER A 41 7.93 4.99 9.94
N ALA A 42 8.30 4.81 11.21
CA ALA A 42 9.62 5.20 11.72
C ALA A 42 10.76 4.37 11.13
N HIS A 43 10.45 3.18 10.59
CA HIS A 43 11.46 2.25 10.09
C HIS A 43 11.58 2.27 8.56
N ILE A 44 10.85 3.15 7.88
CA ILE A 44 10.84 3.26 6.43
C ILE A 44 11.32 4.65 6.04
N ALA A 45 12.25 4.73 5.09
CA ALA A 45 12.70 6.01 4.57
C ALA A 45 11.51 6.81 3.99
N PRO A 46 11.54 8.15 4.07
CA PRO A 46 10.40 8.95 3.65
C PRO A 46 10.14 8.89 2.15
N GLY A 47 8.89 9.12 1.79
CA GLY A 47 8.46 9.22 0.41
C GLY A 47 8.19 7.89 -0.26
N ARG A 48 7.70 7.98 -1.49
CA ARG A 48 7.39 6.83 -2.32
C ARG A 48 8.62 5.96 -2.60
N ALA A 49 9.74 6.58 -2.88
CA ALA A 49 10.99 5.88 -3.15
C ALA A 49 11.43 5.04 -1.94
N GLY A 50 11.30 5.57 -0.73
CA GLY A 50 11.66 4.85 0.49
C GLY A 50 10.81 3.59 0.68
N LEU A 51 9.51 3.69 0.44
CA LEU A 51 8.63 2.53 0.50
C LEU A 51 9.03 1.48 -0.54
N PHE A 52 9.25 1.89 -1.78
CA PHE A 52 9.59 0.97 -2.86
C PHE A 52 10.94 0.29 -2.61
N ASP A 53 11.92 1.03 -2.08
CA ASP A 53 13.22 0.46 -1.73
C ASP A 53 13.11 -0.59 -0.63
N LEU A 54 12.27 -0.35 0.38
CA LEU A 54 12.00 -1.34 1.41
C LEU A 54 11.44 -2.62 0.78
N ILE A 55 10.46 -2.52 -0.09
CA ILE A 55 9.83 -3.68 -0.70
C ILE A 55 10.84 -4.45 -1.57
N ARG A 56 11.73 -3.75 -2.29
CA ARG A 56 12.79 -4.40 -3.07
C ARG A 56 13.73 -5.20 -2.19
N SER A 57 13.93 -4.79 -0.95
CA SER A 57 14.81 -5.50 0.00
C SER A 57 14.18 -6.76 0.60
N LEU A 58 12.86 -6.92 0.46
CA LEU A 58 12.14 -8.07 1.00
C LEU A 58 12.15 -9.25 0.03
N PRO A 59 11.97 -10.49 0.52
CA PRO A 59 11.92 -11.67 -0.36
C PRO A 59 10.87 -11.53 -1.45
N GLN A 60 11.17 -12.05 -2.63
CA GLN A 60 10.21 -12.05 -3.75
C GLN A 60 9.01 -12.97 -3.50
N THR A 61 9.10 -13.81 -2.50
CA THR A 61 8.01 -14.68 -2.07
C THR A 61 6.96 -13.96 -1.23
N LEU A 62 7.22 -12.71 -0.83
CA LEU A 62 6.29 -11.89 -0.07
C LEU A 62 4.88 -11.95 -0.67
N ARG A 63 3.90 -12.14 0.19
CA ARG A 63 2.47 -12.09 -0.18
C ARG A 63 1.73 -11.19 0.76
N TYR A 64 0.87 -10.37 0.20
CA TYR A 64 -0.09 -9.55 0.95
C TYR A 64 -1.50 -10.09 0.73
N GLU A 65 -2.22 -10.33 1.82
CA GLU A 65 -3.64 -10.71 1.79
C GLU A 65 -4.43 -9.67 2.57
N ASN A 66 -5.37 -9.01 1.90
CA ASN A 66 -6.27 -8.10 2.58
C ASN A 66 -7.36 -8.91 3.30
N GLN A 67 -7.57 -8.64 4.58
CA GLN A 67 -8.56 -9.33 5.40
C GLN A 67 -9.77 -8.45 5.72
N LEU A 68 -9.57 -7.13 5.80
CA LEU A 68 -10.63 -6.17 6.05
C LEU A 68 -10.22 -4.84 5.45
N ILE A 69 -11.13 -4.17 4.78
CA ILE A 69 -10.89 -2.85 4.24
C ILE A 69 -12.10 -1.96 4.52
N LEU A 70 -11.84 -0.77 5.03
CA LEU A 70 -12.85 0.23 5.35
C LEU A 70 -12.43 1.56 4.73
N ALA A 71 -13.41 2.37 4.36
CA ALA A 71 -13.13 3.69 3.81
C ALA A 71 -14.14 4.70 4.32
N GLU A 72 -13.64 5.89 4.62
CA GLU A 72 -14.46 7.04 5.02
C GLU A 72 -13.77 8.32 4.54
N GLY A 73 -14.50 9.17 3.85
CA GLY A 73 -13.93 10.37 3.26
C GLY A 73 -12.78 10.02 2.33
N ASP A 74 -11.63 10.65 2.54
CA ASP A 74 -10.43 10.41 1.74
C ASP A 74 -9.51 9.34 2.33
N TYR A 75 -9.93 8.66 3.40
CA TYR A 75 -9.10 7.69 4.11
C TYR A 75 -9.56 6.27 3.85
N VAL A 76 -8.59 5.37 3.76
CA VAL A 76 -8.81 3.94 3.66
C VAL A 76 -7.98 3.26 4.75
N ILE A 77 -8.60 2.33 5.47
CA ILE A 77 -7.91 1.46 6.43
C ILE A 77 -7.89 0.07 5.83
N ALA A 78 -6.70 -0.45 5.55
CA ALA A 78 -6.50 -1.79 5.02
C ALA A 78 -5.85 -2.64 6.09
N HIS A 79 -6.60 -3.62 6.62
CA HIS A 79 -6.09 -4.60 7.57
C HIS A 79 -5.75 -5.87 6.80
N GLY A 80 -4.49 -6.25 6.83
CA GLY A 80 -4.03 -7.36 6.03
C GLY A 80 -2.88 -8.13 6.65
N ARG A 81 -2.48 -9.17 5.96
CA ARG A 81 -1.43 -10.07 6.39
C ARG A 81 -0.31 -10.10 5.34
N PHE A 82 0.90 -9.83 5.81
CA PHE A 82 2.12 -10.03 5.03
C PHE A 82 2.75 -11.36 5.43
N SER A 83 2.96 -12.24 4.47
CA SER A 83 3.52 -13.57 4.70
C SER A 83 4.69 -13.83 3.75
N ASN A 84 5.39 -14.93 3.98
CA ASN A 84 6.56 -15.35 3.17
C ASN A 84 7.67 -14.29 3.17
N LEU A 85 7.94 -13.73 4.36
CA LEU A 85 8.95 -12.70 4.57
C LEU A 85 10.36 -13.29 4.83
N GLY A 86 10.53 -14.59 4.64
CA GLY A 86 11.75 -15.27 5.04
C GLY A 86 11.79 -15.61 6.53
N ARG A 87 10.65 -15.47 7.22
CA ARG A 87 10.46 -15.75 8.65
C ARG A 87 9.28 -16.68 8.84
N PRO A 88 9.26 -17.48 9.92
CA PRO A 88 8.11 -18.37 10.18
C PRO A 88 6.81 -17.61 10.46
N ALA A 89 6.89 -16.41 11.02
CA ALA A 89 5.73 -15.62 11.41
C ALA A 89 5.34 -14.63 10.31
N ALA A 90 4.04 -14.45 10.12
CA ALA A 90 3.50 -13.41 9.25
C ALA A 90 3.33 -12.11 10.03
N TRP A 91 3.27 -10.98 9.32
CA TRP A 91 2.94 -9.69 9.90
C TRP A 91 1.46 -9.38 9.66
N ILE A 92 0.76 -9.00 10.72
CA ILE A 92 -0.58 -8.45 10.62
C ILE A 92 -0.43 -6.93 10.72
N ALA A 93 -0.93 -6.24 9.74
CA ALA A 93 -0.80 -4.78 9.65
C ALA A 93 -2.13 -4.11 9.35
N ALA A 94 -2.38 -2.98 10.01
CA ALA A 94 -3.47 -2.08 9.66
C ALA A 94 -2.84 -0.81 9.10
N ASP A 95 -3.03 -0.59 7.81
CA ASP A 95 -2.49 0.56 7.10
C ASP A 95 -3.58 1.61 6.90
N ILE A 96 -3.32 2.82 7.34
CA ILE A 96 -4.21 3.96 7.12
C ILE A 96 -3.63 4.76 5.97
N VAL A 97 -4.39 4.90 4.90
CA VAL A 97 -3.94 5.53 3.68
C VAL A 97 -4.86 6.70 3.34
N ARG A 98 -4.29 7.82 2.98
CA ARG A 98 -5.04 8.97 2.48
C ARG A 98 -5.00 8.96 0.95
N ILE A 99 -6.14 9.26 0.34
CA ILE A 99 -6.26 9.37 -1.12
C ILE A 99 -6.35 10.84 -1.49
N GLU A 100 -5.52 11.23 -2.44
CA GLU A 100 -5.50 12.58 -2.99
C GLU A 100 -5.34 12.48 -4.52
N ASP A 101 -6.25 13.11 -5.25
CA ASP A 101 -6.25 13.11 -6.72
C ASP A 101 -6.19 11.69 -7.31
N GLY A 102 -6.88 10.75 -6.69
CA GLY A 102 -6.93 9.36 -7.16
C GLY A 102 -5.67 8.56 -6.90
N LYS A 103 -4.80 9.01 -6.00
CA LYS A 103 -3.55 8.33 -5.65
C LYS A 103 -3.37 8.24 -4.15
N LEU A 104 -2.58 7.24 -3.72
CA LEU A 104 -2.17 7.13 -2.32
C LEU A 104 -1.16 8.25 -2.02
N ALA A 105 -1.46 9.01 -0.98
CA ALA A 105 -0.68 10.19 -0.63
C ALA A 105 -0.12 10.15 0.80
#